data_314fac4f9e6f89e8f7c137edab8509f8
#
_entry.id   314fac4f9e6f89e8f7c137edab8509f8
#
_cell.length_a   1.000
_cell.length_b   1.000
_cell.length_c   1.000
_cell.angle_alpha   90.00
_cell.angle_beta   90.00
_cell.angle_gamma   90.00
#
_symmetry.space_group_name_H-M   'P 1'
#
loop_
_entity.id
_entity.type
_entity.pdbx_description
1 polymer ?
#
loop_
_entity_poly.entity_id
_entity_poly.type
_entity_poly.pdbx_seq_one_letter_code
_entity_poly.pdbx_strand_id
1 'polypeptide(L)'
;MERLVEICCWSYEDALNAYKGKAKRIELNSALYLGGLTPSLASLKLTKKNTNLKVITMVRPRGAGFYYNDIEFEVMKEDARCLLENGADGIAFGCLNEDGTIHEKQTKEMIDIIKEYQGEVVFHRAFDCVKDPYVSIELLIQLGVDRILTSGLKPKAMDGKELIKDLQTKYGKQIEILAGSGINASNAREMMNDTGINQVHSSCKDWINDPTTKTHEVSYSYAPAPHENDYDVVSIELVEEIERSIQKWK
;
A
#
# COMPACT_ATOMS: atom_id res chain seq x y z
N MET A 1 -20.99 3.52 -4.05
CA MET A 1 -19.80 4.13 -3.39
C MET A 1 -19.00 4.93 -4.41
N GLU A 2 -18.33 5.98 -3.99
CA GLU A 2 -17.40 6.74 -4.84
C GLU A 2 -16.18 5.87 -5.17
N ARG A 3 -15.68 5.96 -6.41
CA ARG A 3 -14.44 5.27 -6.81
C ARG A 3 -13.23 6.06 -6.34
N LEU A 4 -12.17 5.36 -5.93
CA LEU A 4 -10.97 5.96 -5.39
C LEU A 4 -9.71 5.25 -5.89
N VAL A 5 -8.68 6.05 -6.19
CA VAL A 5 -7.31 5.56 -6.38
C VAL A 5 -6.49 5.91 -5.14
N GLU A 6 -5.76 4.95 -4.62
CA GLU A 6 -4.71 5.16 -3.64
C GLU A 6 -3.35 5.12 -4.35
N ILE A 7 -2.55 6.16 -4.21
CA ILE A 7 -1.23 6.24 -4.84
C ILE A 7 -0.16 5.76 -3.86
N CYS A 8 0.65 4.81 -4.32
CA CYS A 8 1.81 4.30 -3.58
C CYS A 8 2.98 5.27 -3.73
N CYS A 9 3.38 5.90 -2.64
CA CYS A 9 4.46 6.89 -2.58
C CYS A 9 5.59 6.39 -1.69
N TRP A 10 6.85 6.68 -1.98
CA TRP A 10 7.99 6.33 -1.13
C TRP A 10 8.81 7.52 -0.66
N SER A 11 8.35 8.72 -1.01
CA SER A 11 9.00 9.97 -0.65
C SER A 11 7.98 11.09 -0.44
N TYR A 12 8.45 12.19 0.15
CA TYR A 12 7.66 13.43 0.22
C TYR A 12 7.43 14.03 -1.17
N GLU A 13 8.40 13.91 -2.10
CA GLU A 13 8.24 14.35 -3.48
C GLU A 13 7.10 13.61 -4.18
N ASP A 14 7.04 12.29 -4.02
CA ASP A 14 5.95 11.48 -4.55
C ASP A 14 4.59 11.91 -4.01
N ALA A 15 4.51 12.17 -2.70
CA ALA A 15 3.28 12.65 -2.08
C ALA A 15 2.83 14.01 -2.65
N LEU A 16 3.79 14.92 -2.93
CA LEU A 16 3.49 16.19 -3.59
C LEU A 16 3.03 15.99 -5.04
N ASN A 17 3.65 15.08 -5.77
CA ASN A 17 3.28 14.76 -7.15
C ASN A 17 1.90 14.10 -7.20
N ALA A 18 1.61 13.15 -6.30
CA ALA A 18 0.28 12.58 -6.15
C ALA A 18 -0.78 13.66 -5.84
N TYR A 19 -0.47 14.59 -4.94
CA TYR A 19 -1.35 15.71 -4.60
C TYR A 19 -1.61 16.64 -5.80
N LYS A 20 -0.57 17.01 -6.56
CA LYS A 20 -0.69 17.82 -7.78
C LYS A 20 -1.52 17.09 -8.85
N GLY A 21 -1.37 15.77 -8.97
CA GLY A 21 -2.18 14.90 -9.83
C GLY A 21 -3.61 14.66 -9.34
N LYS A 22 -4.02 15.29 -8.21
CA LYS A 22 -5.36 15.27 -7.62
C LYS A 22 -5.74 13.97 -6.92
N ALA A 23 -4.76 13.17 -6.50
CA ALA A 23 -5.02 12.07 -5.60
C ALA A 23 -5.66 12.57 -4.29
N LYS A 24 -6.52 11.75 -3.71
CA LYS A 24 -7.17 12.01 -2.42
C LYS A 24 -6.53 11.25 -1.27
N ARG A 25 -5.93 10.09 -1.58
CA ARG A 25 -5.30 9.19 -0.62
C ARG A 25 -4.00 8.63 -1.17
N ILE A 26 -3.03 8.49 -0.29
CA ILE A 26 -1.76 7.83 -0.57
C ILE A 26 -1.47 6.76 0.47
N GLU A 27 -0.68 5.75 0.09
CA GLU A 27 0.09 4.93 1.01
C GLU A 27 1.53 5.43 1.00
N LEU A 28 2.01 5.93 2.14
CA LEU A 28 3.37 6.46 2.26
C LEU A 28 4.31 5.38 2.78
N ASN A 29 5.34 5.12 2.01
CA ASN A 29 6.35 4.09 2.24
C ASN A 29 7.77 4.68 2.24
N SER A 30 8.76 3.80 2.30
CA SER A 30 10.13 3.97 1.83
C SER A 30 10.57 2.70 1.10
N ALA A 31 11.68 2.74 0.37
CA ALA A 31 12.32 1.57 -0.25
C ALA A 31 11.35 0.63 -0.99
N LEU A 32 10.57 1.16 -1.95
CA LEU A 32 9.58 0.37 -2.72
C LEU A 32 10.20 -0.82 -3.47
N TYR A 33 11.48 -0.75 -3.84
CA TYR A 33 12.22 -1.88 -4.44
C TYR A 33 12.35 -3.10 -3.50
N LEU A 34 12.18 -2.90 -2.18
CA LEU A 34 12.05 -3.96 -1.17
C LEU A 34 10.60 -4.33 -0.86
N GLY A 35 9.64 -3.76 -1.60
CA GLY A 35 8.21 -3.96 -1.40
C GLY A 35 7.55 -2.98 -0.42
N GLY A 36 8.20 -1.86 -0.12
CA GLY A 36 7.74 -0.84 0.83
C GLY A 36 8.13 -1.14 2.27
N LEU A 37 8.76 -0.17 2.93
CA LEU A 37 9.15 -0.20 4.34
C LEU A 37 8.56 1.02 5.06
N THR A 38 8.68 1.06 6.39
CA THR A 38 8.28 2.22 7.22
C THR A 38 8.89 3.51 6.66
N PRO A 39 8.09 4.56 6.39
CA PRO A 39 8.61 5.84 5.88
C PRO A 39 9.33 6.63 6.96
N SER A 40 10.15 7.60 6.55
CA SER A 40 10.71 8.54 7.51
C SER A 40 9.60 9.43 8.10
N LEU A 41 9.69 9.74 9.40
CA LEU A 41 8.79 10.66 10.08
C LEU A 41 8.79 12.05 9.41
N ALA A 42 9.93 12.49 8.86
CA ALA A 42 10.04 13.76 8.15
C ALA A 42 9.17 13.79 6.89
N SER A 43 9.17 12.69 6.10
CA SER A 43 8.31 12.58 4.91
C SER A 43 6.83 12.70 5.28
N LEU A 44 6.37 12.03 6.33
CA LEU A 44 4.98 12.14 6.81
C LEU A 44 4.65 13.58 7.25
N LYS A 45 5.47 14.17 8.11
CA LYS A 45 5.22 15.54 8.63
C LYS A 45 5.17 16.58 7.53
N LEU A 46 6.06 16.50 6.54
CA LEU A 46 6.06 17.42 5.41
C LEU A 46 4.83 17.21 4.51
N THR A 47 4.44 15.97 4.27
CA THR A 47 3.22 15.64 3.52
C THR A 47 1.98 16.21 4.20
N LYS A 48 1.79 15.94 5.49
CA LYS A 48 0.62 16.45 6.24
C LYS A 48 0.59 17.97 6.37
N LYS A 49 1.77 18.61 6.45
CA LYS A 49 1.88 20.08 6.51
C LYS A 49 1.50 20.76 5.18
N ASN A 50 1.85 20.16 4.05
CA ASN A 50 1.79 20.83 2.73
C ASN A 50 0.70 20.28 1.81
N THR A 51 -0.08 19.30 2.25
CA THR A 51 -1.19 18.71 1.48
C THR A 51 -2.38 18.43 2.39
N ASN A 52 -3.54 18.18 1.78
CA ASN A 52 -4.73 17.67 2.47
C ASN A 52 -4.99 16.18 2.16
N LEU A 53 -3.96 15.45 1.75
CA LEU A 53 -4.05 14.03 1.47
C LEU A 53 -4.43 13.23 2.72
N LYS A 54 -5.27 12.21 2.53
CA LYS A 54 -5.37 11.10 3.47
C LYS A 54 -4.13 10.23 3.33
N VAL A 55 -3.36 10.06 4.41
CA VAL A 55 -2.07 9.37 4.40
C VAL A 55 -2.15 8.10 5.23
N ILE A 56 -2.15 6.97 4.55
CA ILE A 56 -1.92 5.66 5.17
C ILE A 56 -0.41 5.43 5.18
N THR A 57 0.19 5.10 6.31
CA THR A 57 1.64 4.85 6.39
C THR A 57 1.93 3.37 6.51
N MET A 58 2.94 2.91 5.78
CA MET A 58 3.47 1.56 5.95
C MET A 58 4.16 1.41 7.31
N VAL A 59 3.89 0.29 7.99
CA VAL A 59 4.70 -0.18 9.12
C VAL A 59 5.24 -1.56 8.78
N ARG A 60 6.49 -1.58 8.35
CA ARG A 60 7.23 -2.77 7.95
C ARG A 60 8.72 -2.52 8.17
N PRO A 61 9.36 -3.22 9.14
CA PRO A 61 10.71 -2.87 9.60
C PRO A 61 11.82 -3.30 8.62
N ARG A 62 11.56 -4.26 7.74
CA ARG A 62 12.53 -4.80 6.78
C ARG A 62 11.87 -5.41 5.54
N GLY A 63 12.66 -5.63 4.50
CA GLY A 63 12.30 -6.45 3.35
C GLY A 63 12.07 -7.93 3.69
N ALA A 64 11.97 -8.78 2.69
CA ALA A 64 11.59 -10.19 2.75
C ALA A 64 10.13 -10.44 3.21
N GLY A 65 9.84 -11.53 3.93
CA GLY A 65 8.51 -11.93 4.32
C GLY A 65 7.88 -11.13 5.47
N PHE A 66 6.81 -11.67 6.03
CA PHE A 66 5.95 -11.00 7.01
C PHE A 66 5.86 -11.74 8.36
N TYR A 67 6.78 -12.67 8.59
CA TYR A 67 6.99 -13.34 9.88
C TYR A 67 8.01 -12.53 10.68
N TYR A 68 7.61 -11.98 11.81
CA TYR A 68 8.41 -11.09 12.64
C TYR A 68 8.66 -11.69 14.01
N ASN A 69 9.92 -11.58 14.50
CA ASN A 69 10.25 -11.90 15.86
C ASN A 69 9.79 -10.78 16.82
N ASP A 70 9.92 -11.01 18.11
CA ASP A 70 9.45 -10.04 19.13
C ASP A 70 10.19 -8.70 19.05
N ILE A 71 11.48 -8.70 18.71
CA ILE A 71 12.27 -7.46 18.60
C ILE A 71 11.82 -6.62 17.42
N GLU A 72 11.59 -7.25 16.26
CA GLU A 72 11.07 -6.56 15.06
C GLU A 72 9.65 -6.03 15.32
N PHE A 73 8.84 -6.81 16.03
CA PHE A 73 7.48 -6.41 16.36
C PHE A 73 7.43 -5.24 17.37
N GLU A 74 8.35 -5.16 18.35
CA GLU A 74 8.49 -3.96 19.19
C GLU A 74 8.78 -2.71 18.36
N VAL A 75 9.68 -2.79 17.38
CA VAL A 75 9.95 -1.66 16.44
C VAL A 75 8.68 -1.27 15.68
N MET A 76 7.91 -2.25 15.18
CA MET A 76 6.68 -1.98 14.46
C MET A 76 5.65 -1.23 15.33
N LYS A 77 5.52 -1.59 16.60
CA LYS A 77 4.60 -0.92 17.53
C LYS A 77 5.00 0.54 17.78
N GLU A 78 6.29 0.80 17.98
CA GLU A 78 6.79 2.16 18.18
C GLU A 78 6.69 3.00 16.90
N ASP A 79 7.01 2.44 15.74
CA ASP A 79 6.80 3.10 14.44
C ASP A 79 5.34 3.51 14.26
N ALA A 80 4.39 2.60 14.55
CA ALA A 80 2.96 2.87 14.44
C ALA A 80 2.53 4.05 15.33
N ARG A 81 2.94 4.05 16.62
CA ARG A 81 2.65 5.16 17.53
C ARG A 81 3.23 6.48 17.03
N CYS A 82 4.53 6.49 16.70
CA CYS A 82 5.20 7.68 16.19
C CYS A 82 4.52 8.26 14.94
N LEU A 83 4.11 7.42 14.01
CA LEU A 83 3.45 7.86 12.78
C LEU A 83 2.05 8.42 13.05
N LEU A 84 1.25 7.73 13.87
CA LEU A 84 -0.10 8.16 14.23
C LEU A 84 -0.09 9.47 15.04
N GLU A 85 0.79 9.63 16.01
CA GLU A 85 0.99 10.87 16.78
C GLU A 85 1.37 12.07 15.89
N ASN A 86 1.97 11.81 14.74
CA ASN A 86 2.39 12.84 13.80
C ASN A 86 1.47 12.96 12.57
N GLY A 87 0.23 12.47 12.69
CA GLY A 87 -0.86 12.76 11.78
C GLY A 87 -1.05 11.77 10.64
N ALA A 88 -0.54 10.54 10.73
CA ALA A 88 -0.97 9.46 9.85
C ALA A 88 -2.47 9.20 10.06
N ASP A 89 -3.22 9.02 8.97
CA ASP A 89 -4.65 8.75 9.02
C ASP A 89 -4.95 7.25 9.17
N GLY A 90 -3.92 6.42 9.08
CA GLY A 90 -3.99 4.98 9.28
C GLY A 90 -2.65 4.29 9.02
N ILE A 91 -2.61 3.00 9.30
CA ILE A 91 -1.42 2.15 9.15
C ILE A 91 -1.71 0.97 8.23
N ALA A 92 -0.80 0.73 7.29
CA ALA A 92 -0.73 -0.49 6.50
C ALA A 92 0.35 -1.41 7.09
N PHE A 93 -0.04 -2.61 7.49
CA PHE A 93 0.84 -3.62 8.08
C PHE A 93 0.36 -5.03 7.77
N GLY A 94 1.08 -6.06 8.20
CA GLY A 94 0.63 -7.45 8.11
C GLY A 94 1.62 -8.39 8.76
N CYS A 95 1.14 -9.26 9.65
CA CYS A 95 1.93 -10.23 10.39
C CYS A 95 1.44 -11.64 10.11
N LEU A 96 2.35 -12.54 9.73
CA LEU A 96 2.06 -13.93 9.43
C LEU A 96 2.85 -14.85 10.35
N ASN A 97 2.33 -16.06 10.58
CA ASN A 97 3.04 -17.17 11.14
C ASN A 97 3.92 -17.85 10.07
N GLU A 98 4.83 -18.73 10.46
CA GLU A 98 5.70 -19.51 9.58
C GLU A 98 4.92 -20.33 8.55
N ASP A 99 3.73 -20.79 8.89
CA ASP A 99 2.88 -21.61 8.03
C ASP A 99 1.98 -20.80 7.07
N GLY A 100 2.12 -19.47 7.08
CA GLY A 100 1.33 -18.56 6.26
C GLY A 100 -0.06 -18.23 6.80
N THR A 101 -0.39 -18.61 8.04
CA THR A 101 -1.60 -18.12 8.70
C THR A 101 -1.39 -16.72 9.29
N ILE A 102 -2.47 -15.97 9.54
CA ILE A 102 -2.38 -14.67 10.20
C ILE A 102 -1.83 -14.85 11.63
N HIS A 103 -0.84 -14.04 12.01
CA HIS A 103 -0.36 -14.00 13.38
C HIS A 103 -1.33 -13.19 14.24
N GLU A 104 -2.35 -13.85 14.77
CA GLU A 104 -3.50 -13.21 15.43
C GLU A 104 -3.10 -12.26 16.56
N LYS A 105 -2.19 -12.67 17.46
CA LYS A 105 -1.76 -11.85 18.60
C LYS A 105 -1.11 -10.55 18.13
N GLN A 106 -0.10 -10.60 17.25
CA GLN A 106 0.58 -9.40 16.73
C GLN A 106 -0.40 -8.51 15.94
N THR A 107 -1.28 -9.13 15.14
CA THR A 107 -2.29 -8.38 14.37
C THR A 107 -3.24 -7.65 15.31
N LYS A 108 -3.73 -8.29 16.37
CA LYS A 108 -4.62 -7.67 17.36
C LYS A 108 -3.93 -6.51 18.10
N GLU A 109 -2.69 -6.70 18.56
CA GLU A 109 -1.94 -5.64 19.26
C GLU A 109 -1.73 -4.40 18.35
N MET A 110 -1.41 -4.60 17.06
CA MET A 110 -1.31 -3.47 16.09
C MET A 110 -2.65 -2.78 15.90
N ILE A 111 -3.75 -3.53 15.77
CA ILE A 111 -5.10 -2.96 15.62
C ILE A 111 -5.44 -2.11 16.86
N ASP A 112 -5.16 -2.60 18.06
CA ASP A 112 -5.45 -1.87 19.29
C ASP A 112 -4.71 -0.53 19.33
N ILE A 113 -3.40 -0.52 18.99
CA ILE A 113 -2.61 0.72 18.88
C ILE A 113 -3.24 1.67 17.84
N ILE A 114 -3.57 1.19 16.65
CA ILE A 114 -4.12 2.05 15.59
C ILE A 114 -5.46 2.66 16.01
N LYS A 115 -6.32 1.86 16.65
CA LYS A 115 -7.64 2.32 17.11
C LYS A 115 -7.59 3.30 18.28
N GLU A 116 -6.55 3.27 19.13
CA GLU A 116 -6.32 4.31 20.17
C GLU A 116 -6.23 5.71 19.54
N TYR A 117 -5.66 5.83 18.34
CA TYR A 117 -5.56 7.08 17.57
C TYR A 117 -6.69 7.28 16.57
N GLN A 118 -7.73 6.44 16.57
CA GLN A 118 -8.82 6.46 15.59
C GLN A 118 -8.35 6.29 14.14
N GLY A 119 -7.19 5.66 13.95
CA GLY A 119 -6.59 5.39 12.65
C GLY A 119 -7.31 4.28 11.88
N GLU A 120 -7.15 4.32 10.56
CA GLU A 120 -7.62 3.27 9.65
C GLU A 120 -6.66 2.07 9.67
N VAL A 121 -7.20 0.88 9.80
CA VAL A 121 -6.43 -0.37 9.85
C VAL A 121 -6.41 -1.02 8.48
N VAL A 122 -5.25 -1.08 7.86
CA VAL A 122 -5.07 -1.71 6.54
C VAL A 122 -4.15 -2.92 6.66
N PHE A 123 -4.65 -4.10 6.29
CA PHE A 123 -3.79 -5.27 6.15
C PHE A 123 -3.24 -5.32 4.73
N HIS A 124 -1.94 -5.09 4.59
CA HIS A 124 -1.29 -4.93 3.30
C HIS A 124 -1.11 -6.25 2.54
N ARG A 125 -0.28 -6.28 1.50
CA ARG A 125 -0.05 -7.44 0.64
C ARG A 125 0.55 -8.70 1.32
N ALA A 126 0.76 -8.70 2.63
CA ALA A 126 0.93 -9.94 3.38
C ALA A 126 -0.28 -10.88 3.17
N PHE A 127 -1.47 -10.32 2.88
CA PHE A 127 -2.65 -11.08 2.48
C PHE A 127 -2.42 -11.93 1.23
N ASP A 128 -1.56 -11.51 0.30
CA ASP A 128 -1.22 -12.32 -0.88
C ASP A 128 -0.32 -13.53 -0.58
N CYS A 129 0.20 -13.64 0.65
CA CYS A 129 1.05 -14.73 1.12
C CYS A 129 0.34 -15.65 2.13
N VAL A 130 -0.96 -15.47 2.36
CA VAL A 130 -1.70 -16.31 3.30
C VAL A 130 -1.96 -17.71 2.74
N LYS A 131 -2.04 -18.68 3.63
CA LYS A 131 -2.32 -20.09 3.32
C LYS A 131 -3.73 -20.30 2.76
N ASP A 132 -4.72 -19.62 3.34
CA ASP A 132 -6.12 -19.65 2.93
C ASP A 132 -6.73 -18.26 3.00
N PRO A 133 -7.12 -17.65 1.85
CA PRO A 133 -7.63 -16.29 1.82
C PRO A 133 -9.00 -16.13 2.49
N TYR A 134 -9.82 -17.20 2.52
CA TYR A 134 -11.16 -17.13 3.13
C TYR A 134 -11.09 -17.16 4.65
N VAL A 135 -10.33 -18.10 5.21
CA VAL A 135 -10.07 -18.16 6.65
C VAL A 135 -9.40 -16.88 7.12
N SER A 136 -8.45 -16.37 6.34
CA SER A 136 -7.70 -15.17 6.69
C SER A 136 -8.57 -13.91 6.67
N ILE A 137 -9.41 -13.70 5.66
CA ILE A 137 -10.28 -12.51 5.61
C ILE A 137 -11.35 -12.54 6.72
N GLU A 138 -11.89 -13.69 7.03
CA GLU A 138 -12.86 -13.85 8.14
C GLU A 138 -12.23 -13.48 9.49
N LEU A 139 -11.01 -13.93 9.75
CA LEU A 139 -10.26 -13.56 10.96
C LEU A 139 -9.97 -12.04 10.98
N LEU A 140 -9.52 -11.45 9.87
CA LEU A 140 -9.25 -10.01 9.78
C LEU A 140 -10.52 -9.17 10.04
N ILE A 141 -11.67 -9.59 9.54
CA ILE A 141 -12.98 -8.97 9.85
C ILE A 141 -13.29 -9.05 11.35
N GLN A 142 -13.12 -10.23 11.96
CA GLN A 142 -13.37 -10.44 13.40
C GLN A 142 -12.45 -9.58 14.26
N LEU A 143 -11.20 -9.38 13.84
CA LEU A 143 -10.23 -8.53 14.53
C LEU A 143 -10.48 -7.03 14.35
N GLY A 144 -11.30 -6.62 13.36
CA GLY A 144 -11.65 -5.23 13.11
C GLY A 144 -10.74 -4.50 12.14
N VAL A 145 -10.17 -5.21 11.16
CA VAL A 145 -9.45 -4.60 10.01
C VAL A 145 -10.44 -3.89 9.11
N ASP A 146 -10.14 -2.64 8.73
CA ASP A 146 -11.02 -1.83 7.87
C ASP A 146 -10.85 -2.18 6.39
N ARG A 147 -9.63 -2.50 5.96
CA ARG A 147 -9.30 -2.76 4.53
C ARG A 147 -8.20 -3.80 4.38
N ILE A 148 -8.29 -4.60 3.30
CA ILE A 148 -7.17 -5.41 2.80
C ILE A 148 -6.66 -4.86 1.48
N LEU A 149 -5.33 -4.88 1.28
CA LEU A 149 -4.69 -4.66 -0.02
C LEU A 149 -4.24 -6.00 -0.58
N THR A 150 -4.72 -6.35 -1.78
CA THR A 150 -4.43 -7.67 -2.38
C THR A 150 -4.28 -7.59 -3.89
N SER A 151 -3.53 -8.52 -4.45
CA SER A 151 -3.50 -8.84 -5.89
C SER A 151 -4.24 -10.15 -6.22
N GLY A 152 -5.05 -10.67 -5.27
CA GLY A 152 -5.75 -11.94 -5.44
C GLY A 152 -4.81 -13.13 -5.43
N LEU A 153 -3.75 -13.08 -4.57
CA LEU A 153 -2.72 -14.15 -4.43
C LEU A 153 -1.95 -14.41 -5.74
N LYS A 154 -1.87 -13.42 -6.62
CA LYS A 154 -1.15 -13.48 -7.89
C LYS A 154 -0.08 -12.38 -7.97
N PRO A 155 0.94 -12.51 -8.83
CA PRO A 155 1.92 -11.44 -9.04
C PRO A 155 1.29 -10.11 -9.46
N LYS A 156 0.21 -10.13 -10.25
CA LYS A 156 -0.54 -8.95 -10.71
C LYS A 156 -2.02 -9.08 -10.38
N ALA A 157 -2.66 -7.98 -10.01
CA ALA A 157 -4.08 -7.96 -9.64
C ALA A 157 -5.01 -8.42 -10.78
N MET A 158 -4.68 -8.10 -12.03
CA MET A 158 -5.47 -8.56 -13.19
C MET A 158 -5.49 -10.09 -13.31
N ASP A 159 -4.41 -10.77 -12.92
CA ASP A 159 -4.34 -12.24 -12.92
C ASP A 159 -5.11 -12.85 -11.74
N GLY A 160 -5.30 -12.08 -10.65
CA GLY A 160 -6.05 -12.47 -9.45
C GLY A 160 -7.50 -12.00 -9.43
N LYS A 161 -8.00 -11.45 -10.52
CA LYS A 161 -9.31 -10.80 -10.63
C LYS A 161 -10.47 -11.66 -10.15
N GLU A 162 -10.46 -12.96 -10.44
CA GLU A 162 -11.52 -13.88 -10.03
C GLU A 162 -11.60 -14.03 -8.49
N LEU A 163 -10.46 -14.17 -7.81
CA LEU A 163 -10.44 -14.22 -6.35
C LEU A 163 -10.89 -12.88 -5.74
N ILE A 164 -10.40 -11.76 -6.27
CA ILE A 164 -10.81 -10.41 -5.82
C ILE A 164 -12.33 -10.24 -5.93
N LYS A 165 -12.93 -10.68 -7.05
CA LYS A 165 -14.37 -10.66 -7.27
C LYS A 165 -15.14 -11.51 -6.26
N ASP A 166 -14.64 -12.72 -5.99
CA ASP A 166 -15.29 -13.63 -5.04
C ASP A 166 -15.22 -13.08 -3.61
N LEU A 167 -14.06 -12.58 -3.19
CA LEU A 167 -13.89 -11.91 -1.89
C LEU A 167 -14.80 -10.67 -1.78
N GLN A 168 -14.85 -9.83 -2.81
CA GLN A 168 -15.73 -8.64 -2.83
C GLN A 168 -17.20 -9.04 -2.71
N THR A 169 -17.61 -10.09 -3.41
CA THR A 169 -19.01 -10.57 -3.39
C THR A 169 -19.39 -11.07 -1.99
N LYS A 170 -18.51 -11.81 -1.34
CA LYS A 170 -18.77 -12.44 -0.03
C LYS A 170 -18.60 -11.49 1.14
N TYR A 171 -17.56 -10.67 1.11
CA TYR A 171 -17.11 -9.92 2.29
C TYR A 171 -17.10 -8.39 2.11
N GLY A 172 -17.29 -7.87 0.91
CA GLY A 172 -17.18 -6.43 0.59
C GLY A 172 -18.17 -5.50 1.32
N LYS A 173 -19.12 -6.05 2.09
CA LYS A 173 -19.98 -5.27 3.02
C LYS A 173 -19.40 -5.18 4.43
N GLN A 174 -18.38 -5.96 4.76
CA GLN A 174 -17.81 -6.09 6.10
C GLN A 174 -16.37 -5.55 6.15
N ILE A 175 -15.64 -5.62 5.04
CA ILE A 175 -14.26 -5.16 4.92
C ILE A 175 -14.06 -4.56 3.51
N GLU A 176 -13.30 -3.47 3.42
CA GLU A 176 -12.95 -2.88 2.12
C GLU A 176 -11.86 -3.70 1.41
N ILE A 177 -11.99 -3.87 0.10
CA ILE A 177 -11.01 -4.57 -0.72
C ILE A 177 -10.38 -3.59 -1.68
N LEU A 178 -9.06 -3.43 -1.59
CA LEU A 178 -8.22 -2.57 -2.39
C LEU A 178 -7.35 -3.45 -3.30
N ALA A 179 -7.54 -3.36 -4.62
CA ALA A 179 -6.76 -4.13 -5.57
C ALA A 179 -5.46 -3.40 -5.94
N GLY A 180 -4.31 -4.06 -5.77
CA GLY A 180 -3.00 -3.51 -6.09
C GLY A 180 -2.08 -4.47 -6.80
N SER A 181 -0.97 -3.97 -7.33
CA SER A 181 0.01 -4.61 -8.21
C SER A 181 -0.37 -4.61 -9.68
N GLY A 182 0.29 -3.73 -10.45
CA GLY A 182 0.12 -3.62 -11.88
C GLY A 182 -1.15 -2.91 -12.32
N ILE A 183 -1.82 -2.20 -11.41
CA ILE A 183 -2.95 -1.36 -11.75
C ILE A 183 -2.46 -0.01 -12.30
N ASN A 184 -3.09 0.44 -13.39
CA ASN A 184 -2.83 1.70 -14.07
C ASN A 184 -4.09 2.20 -14.80
N ALA A 185 -4.01 3.32 -15.50
CA ALA A 185 -5.15 3.94 -16.19
C ALA A 185 -5.84 3.03 -17.23
N SER A 186 -5.09 2.09 -17.83
CA SER A 186 -5.63 1.20 -18.87
C SER A 186 -6.51 0.07 -18.32
N ASN A 187 -6.30 -0.35 -17.06
CA ASN A 187 -6.97 -1.52 -16.48
C ASN A 187 -7.77 -1.24 -15.19
N ALA A 188 -7.59 -0.09 -14.55
CA ALA A 188 -8.26 0.25 -13.29
C ALA A 188 -9.79 0.18 -13.39
N ARG A 189 -10.35 0.72 -14.47
CA ARG A 189 -11.82 0.69 -14.72
C ARG A 189 -12.34 -0.72 -14.92
N GLU A 190 -11.63 -1.54 -15.70
CA GLU A 190 -11.97 -2.95 -15.93
C GLU A 190 -11.97 -3.71 -14.60
N MET A 191 -10.89 -3.58 -13.81
CA MET A 191 -10.80 -4.20 -12.50
C MET A 191 -12.02 -3.87 -11.62
N MET A 192 -12.37 -2.59 -11.50
CA MET A 192 -13.51 -2.16 -10.69
C MET A 192 -14.85 -2.66 -11.22
N ASN A 193 -15.04 -2.66 -12.55
CA ASN A 193 -16.31 -3.10 -13.16
C ASN A 193 -16.54 -4.60 -13.00
N ASP A 194 -15.48 -5.39 -13.23
CA ASP A 194 -15.57 -6.85 -13.26
C ASP A 194 -15.66 -7.47 -11.87
N THR A 195 -15.02 -6.83 -10.89
CA THR A 195 -14.97 -7.35 -9.51
C THR A 195 -15.98 -6.72 -8.56
N GLY A 196 -16.49 -5.53 -8.90
CA GLY A 196 -17.39 -4.77 -8.02
C GLY A 196 -16.69 -3.98 -6.92
N ILE A 197 -15.35 -4.01 -6.83
CA ILE A 197 -14.60 -3.14 -5.91
C ILE A 197 -14.70 -1.68 -6.35
N ASN A 198 -14.52 -0.76 -5.40
CA ASN A 198 -14.53 0.69 -5.66
C ASN A 198 -13.17 1.36 -5.41
N GLN A 199 -12.13 0.60 -5.11
CA GLN A 199 -10.81 1.12 -4.77
C GLN A 199 -9.71 0.34 -5.50
N VAL A 200 -8.71 1.06 -5.99
CA VAL A 200 -7.49 0.48 -6.58
C VAL A 200 -6.26 1.21 -6.07
N HIS A 201 -5.13 0.50 -6.07
CA HIS A 201 -3.83 0.98 -5.63
C HIS A 201 -2.85 0.96 -6.80
N SER A 202 -2.18 2.09 -7.05
CA SER A 202 -1.25 2.25 -8.17
C SER A 202 0.01 3.00 -7.74
N SER A 203 1.14 2.62 -8.30
CA SER A 203 2.39 3.36 -8.09
C SER A 203 2.52 4.60 -8.99
N CYS A 204 1.77 4.68 -10.08
CA CYS A 204 1.90 5.74 -11.10
C CYS A 204 3.37 6.09 -11.39
N LYS A 205 4.21 5.06 -11.52
CA LYS A 205 5.66 5.15 -11.52
C LYS A 205 6.21 5.65 -12.84
N ASP A 206 7.13 6.60 -12.76
CA ASP A 206 8.01 7.06 -13.81
C ASP A 206 9.46 7.08 -13.30
N TRP A 207 10.41 7.49 -14.14
CA TRP A 207 11.83 7.40 -13.84
C TRP A 207 12.53 8.74 -14.04
N ILE A 208 13.44 9.08 -13.11
CA ILE A 208 14.31 10.24 -13.20
C ILE A 208 15.77 9.78 -13.17
N ASN A 209 16.58 10.31 -14.08
CA ASN A 209 18.00 10.00 -14.11
C ASN A 209 18.73 10.62 -12.92
N ASP A 210 19.52 9.82 -12.22
CA ASP A 210 20.53 10.29 -11.25
C ASP A 210 21.93 10.04 -11.82
N PRO A 211 22.66 11.08 -12.19
CA PRO A 211 23.98 10.96 -12.81
C PRO A 211 25.05 10.39 -11.85
N THR A 212 24.73 10.24 -10.57
CA THR A 212 25.65 9.73 -9.54
C THR A 212 25.42 8.27 -9.19
N THR A 213 24.38 7.64 -9.74
CA THR A 213 24.02 6.24 -9.45
C THR A 213 25.17 5.27 -9.76
N LYS A 214 25.93 5.54 -10.83
CA LYS A 214 27.05 4.68 -11.26
C LYS A 214 28.28 5.51 -11.56
N THR A 215 29.41 5.07 -11.04
CA THR A 215 30.74 5.59 -11.36
C THR A 215 31.61 4.52 -12.02
N HIS A 216 32.95 4.70 -12.07
CA HIS A 216 33.85 3.78 -12.77
C HIS A 216 33.75 2.31 -12.29
N GLU A 217 33.76 2.09 -10.97
CA GLU A 217 33.79 0.74 -10.38
C GLU A 217 32.68 0.49 -9.36
N VAL A 218 31.94 1.54 -8.94
CA VAL A 218 30.90 1.46 -7.92
C VAL A 218 29.54 1.76 -8.53
N SER A 219 28.54 0.92 -8.23
CA SER A 219 27.16 1.12 -8.65
C SER A 219 26.21 1.00 -7.47
N TYR A 220 25.30 1.96 -7.35
CA TYR A 220 24.14 1.95 -6.46
C TYR A 220 22.82 1.69 -7.22
N SER A 221 22.93 1.22 -8.46
CA SER A 221 21.76 0.84 -9.26
C SER A 221 20.92 -0.22 -8.54
N TYR A 222 19.62 0.02 -8.42
CA TYR A 222 18.66 -0.96 -7.94
C TYR A 222 17.60 -1.28 -9.01
N ALA A 223 17.49 -0.44 -10.03
CA ALA A 223 16.53 -0.59 -11.10
C ALA A 223 17.05 -1.50 -12.22
N PRO A 224 16.16 -2.29 -12.86
CA PRO A 224 16.56 -3.11 -14.01
C PRO A 224 16.74 -2.25 -15.27
N ALA A 225 17.43 -2.80 -16.27
CA ALA A 225 17.55 -2.17 -17.58
C ALA A 225 16.15 -1.80 -18.15
N PRO A 226 16.01 -0.62 -18.79
CA PRO A 226 17.06 0.36 -19.15
C PRO A 226 17.28 1.46 -18.09
N HIS A 227 16.80 1.28 -16.86
CA HIS A 227 16.75 2.29 -15.80
C HIS A 227 17.89 2.17 -14.77
N GLU A 228 19.04 1.60 -15.14
CA GLU A 228 20.13 1.32 -14.20
C GLU A 228 20.77 2.59 -13.58
N ASN A 229 20.53 3.76 -14.19
CA ASN A 229 20.99 5.04 -13.67
C ASN A 229 19.84 5.93 -13.18
N ASP A 230 18.65 5.35 -13.04
CA ASP A 230 17.45 6.12 -12.70
C ASP A 230 16.95 5.73 -11.30
N TYR A 231 16.16 6.61 -10.72
CA TYR A 231 15.32 6.29 -9.57
C TYR A 231 13.84 6.53 -9.93
N ASP A 232 12.96 5.77 -9.29
CA ASP A 232 11.53 5.87 -9.57
C ASP A 232 10.87 6.99 -8.76
N VAL A 233 9.89 7.65 -9.39
CA VAL A 233 9.06 8.70 -8.81
C VAL A 233 7.61 8.52 -9.21
N VAL A 234 6.70 9.15 -8.47
CA VAL A 234 5.29 9.27 -8.90
C VAL A 234 5.18 10.34 -9.99
N SER A 235 4.64 9.98 -11.16
CA SER A 235 4.31 10.92 -12.25
C SER A 235 2.97 11.61 -12.00
N ILE A 236 2.95 12.93 -12.08
CA ILE A 236 1.72 13.74 -11.98
C ILE A 236 0.74 13.35 -13.11
N GLU A 237 1.24 13.19 -14.32
CA GLU A 237 0.47 12.86 -15.52
C GLU A 237 -0.21 11.48 -15.36
N LEU A 238 0.51 10.46 -14.90
CA LEU A 238 -0.04 9.13 -14.69
C LEU A 238 -1.08 9.11 -13.56
N VAL A 239 -0.91 9.94 -12.51
CA VAL A 239 -1.93 10.11 -11.47
C VAL A 239 -3.20 10.74 -12.06
N GLU A 240 -3.08 11.82 -12.84
CA GLU A 240 -4.24 12.42 -13.51
C GLU A 240 -4.93 11.47 -14.49
N GLU A 241 -4.16 10.64 -15.20
CA GLU A 241 -4.70 9.65 -16.14
C GLU A 241 -5.52 8.58 -15.43
N ILE A 242 -4.99 7.99 -14.35
CA ILE A 242 -5.71 6.95 -13.63
C ILE A 242 -6.94 7.53 -12.90
N GLU A 243 -6.86 8.73 -12.30
CA GLU A 243 -7.99 9.41 -11.69
C GLU A 243 -9.11 9.67 -12.72
N ARG A 244 -8.79 10.12 -13.94
CA ARG A 244 -9.76 10.26 -15.03
C ARG A 244 -10.35 8.92 -15.47
N SER A 245 -9.51 7.87 -15.52
CA SER A 245 -9.93 6.55 -16.03
C SER A 245 -11.03 5.91 -15.20
N ILE A 246 -11.05 6.14 -13.87
CA ILE A 246 -12.03 5.52 -12.96
C ILE A 246 -13.35 6.29 -12.87
N GLN A 247 -13.41 7.55 -13.33
CA GLN A 247 -14.64 8.34 -13.27
C GLN A 247 -15.74 7.71 -14.12
N LYS A 248 -16.96 7.66 -13.58
CA LYS A 248 -18.13 7.27 -14.38
C LYS A 248 -18.43 8.39 -15.38
N TRP A 249 -18.44 8.07 -16.66
CA TRP A 249 -19.05 8.97 -17.63
C TRP A 249 -20.53 9.11 -17.27
N LYS A 250 -20.99 10.34 -17.11
CA LYS A 250 -22.42 10.66 -16.95
C LYS A 250 -23.17 10.38 -18.23
#